data_1657fefa284570f9be4adcde42933d05
#
_entry.id   1657fefa284570f9be4adcde42933d05
#
_cell.length_a   1.000
_cell.length_b   1.000
_cell.length_c   1.000
_cell.angle_alpha   90.00
_cell.angle_beta   90.00
_cell.angle_gamma   90.00
#
_symmetry.space_group_name_H-M   'P 1'
#
loop_
_entity.id
_entity.type
_entity.pdbx_description
1 polymer ?
#
loop_
_entity_poly.entity_id
_entity_poly.type
_entity_poly.pdbx_seq_one_letter_code
_entity_poly.pdbx_strand_id
1 'polypeptide(L)'
;MALIPGELFAEKTLYINREKLRRYAEASGDHNPIHLDENFAKSVGLPNVIAHGMFTMALAGEAIRFWVGDEWQIVDFSTRFTKPVVVPADEEVGITFSGKISEVSETNIFIELSATSAGVKVLGQTKARLIF
;
A
#
# COMPACT_ATOMS: atom_id res chain seq x y z
N MET A 1 -20.80 8.05 -8.67
CA MET A 1 -20.84 7.16 -7.48
C MET A 1 -21.26 7.96 -6.26
N ALA A 2 -22.26 7.48 -5.55
CA ALA A 2 -22.64 8.12 -4.29
C ALA A 2 -21.64 7.75 -3.20
N LEU A 3 -21.11 8.75 -2.51
CA LEU A 3 -20.14 8.56 -1.43
C LEU A 3 -20.88 8.70 -0.10
N ILE A 4 -20.98 7.60 0.61
CA ILE A 4 -21.79 7.52 1.84
C ILE A 4 -20.86 7.19 3.01
N PRO A 5 -20.86 7.99 4.11
CA PRO A 5 -20.06 7.64 5.29
C PRO A 5 -20.39 6.26 5.82
N GLY A 6 -19.35 5.51 6.17
CA GLY A 6 -19.48 4.13 6.62
C GLY A 6 -19.52 3.09 5.52
N GLU A 7 -19.61 3.51 4.26
CA GLU A 7 -19.63 2.59 3.13
C GLU A 7 -18.29 1.89 2.97
N LEU A 8 -18.35 0.57 2.78
CA LEU A 8 -17.16 -0.24 2.54
C LEU A 8 -16.92 -0.38 1.04
N PHE A 9 -15.66 -0.18 0.63
CA PHE A 9 -15.26 -0.48 -0.74
C PHE A 9 -15.02 -1.97 -0.92
N ALA A 10 -15.15 -2.45 -2.15
CA ALA A 10 -14.76 -3.81 -2.50
C ALA A 10 -13.23 -3.96 -2.30
N GLU A 11 -12.80 -5.08 -1.76
CA GLU A 11 -11.38 -5.34 -1.59
C GLU A 11 -10.64 -5.29 -2.92
N LYS A 12 -9.44 -4.74 -2.90
CA LYS A 12 -8.57 -4.66 -4.07
C LYS A 12 -7.23 -5.30 -3.74
N THR A 13 -6.86 -6.34 -4.49
CA THR A 13 -5.54 -6.97 -4.35
C THR A 13 -4.64 -6.51 -5.48
N LEU A 14 -3.47 -6.01 -5.13
CA LEU A 14 -2.42 -5.64 -6.06
C LEU A 14 -1.24 -6.58 -5.86
N TYR A 15 -0.59 -6.99 -6.94
CA TYR A 15 0.48 -7.97 -6.89
C TYR A 15 1.82 -7.33 -7.16
N ILE A 16 2.83 -7.74 -6.39
CA ILE A 16 4.20 -7.29 -6.55
C ILE A 16 5.14 -8.49 -6.67
N ASN A 17 6.33 -8.24 -7.18
CA ASN A 17 7.39 -9.24 -7.33
C ASN A 17 8.75 -8.56 -7.27
N ARG A 18 9.83 -9.34 -7.36
CA ARG A 18 11.20 -8.82 -7.31
C ARG A 18 11.48 -7.79 -8.41
N GLU A 19 10.93 -7.99 -9.60
CA GLU A 19 11.11 -7.05 -10.71
C GLU A 19 10.51 -5.69 -10.38
N LYS A 20 9.31 -5.66 -9.80
CA LYS A 20 8.68 -4.40 -9.40
C LYS A 20 9.47 -3.69 -8.30
N LEU A 21 10.08 -4.44 -7.38
CA LEU A 21 10.94 -3.84 -6.35
C LEU A 21 12.17 -3.19 -6.98
N ARG A 22 12.79 -3.84 -7.97
CA ARG A 22 13.92 -3.25 -8.69
C ARG A 22 13.52 -1.96 -9.40
N ARG A 23 12.38 -1.95 -10.06
CA ARG A 23 11.85 -0.75 -10.73
C ARG A 23 11.58 0.37 -9.75
N TYR A 24 10.99 0.04 -8.61
CA TYR A 24 10.73 1.04 -7.58
C TYR A 24 12.04 1.61 -7.02
N ALA A 25 13.04 0.77 -6.79
CA ALA A 25 14.35 1.23 -6.31
C ALA A 25 14.98 2.23 -7.29
N GLU A 26 14.90 1.96 -8.59
CA GLU A 26 15.42 2.87 -9.60
C GLU A 26 14.63 4.17 -9.67
N ALA A 27 13.32 4.11 -9.59
CA ALA A 27 12.47 5.29 -9.65
C ALA A 27 12.58 6.17 -8.41
N SER A 28 12.70 5.57 -7.23
CA SER A 28 12.72 6.29 -5.95
C SER A 28 14.13 6.67 -5.49
N GLY A 29 15.14 5.98 -5.98
CA GLY A 29 16.51 6.13 -5.48
C GLY A 29 16.79 5.33 -4.20
N ASP A 30 15.83 4.54 -3.72
CA ASP A 30 16.02 3.72 -2.52
C ASP A 30 16.56 2.34 -2.91
N HIS A 31 17.88 2.22 -2.84
CA HIS A 31 18.59 0.99 -3.17
C HIS A 31 19.04 0.22 -1.92
N ASN A 32 18.33 0.38 -0.81
CA ASN A 32 18.66 -0.38 0.40
C ASN A 32 18.62 -1.89 0.06
N PRO A 33 19.70 -2.62 0.31
CA PRO A 33 19.79 -4.03 -0.10
C PRO A 33 18.78 -4.97 0.57
N ILE A 34 18.10 -4.55 1.63
CA ILE A 34 17.02 -5.38 2.20
C ILE A 34 15.86 -5.57 1.22
N HIS A 35 15.75 -4.70 0.22
CA HIS A 35 14.71 -4.76 -0.82
C HIS A 35 15.18 -5.45 -2.10
N LEU A 36 16.47 -5.75 -2.22
CA LEU A 36 17.07 -6.17 -3.48
C LEU A 36 17.90 -7.45 -3.37
N ASP A 37 18.48 -7.73 -2.20
CA ASP A 37 19.44 -8.81 -2.01
C ASP A 37 18.97 -9.76 -0.91
N GLU A 38 18.64 -10.97 -1.31
CA GLU A 38 18.13 -11.99 -0.39
C GLU A 38 19.14 -12.35 0.70
N ASN A 39 20.40 -12.53 0.33
CA ASN A 39 21.43 -12.87 1.31
C ASN A 39 21.62 -11.77 2.33
N PHE A 40 21.63 -10.51 1.88
CA PHE A 40 21.73 -9.38 2.79
C PHE A 40 20.51 -9.31 3.72
N ALA A 41 19.30 -9.43 3.18
CA ALA A 41 18.08 -9.38 3.98
C ALA A 41 18.10 -10.43 5.08
N LYS A 42 18.48 -11.66 4.76
CA LYS A 42 18.59 -12.75 5.74
C LYS A 42 19.70 -12.50 6.75
N SER A 43 20.81 -11.87 6.34
CA SER A 43 21.92 -11.58 7.23
C SER A 43 21.56 -10.58 8.34
N VAL A 44 20.57 -9.73 8.11
CA VAL A 44 20.10 -8.74 9.10
C VAL A 44 18.82 -9.19 9.82
N GLY A 45 18.45 -10.46 9.70
CA GLY A 45 17.35 -11.05 10.46
C GLY A 45 16.00 -11.05 9.79
N LEU A 46 15.91 -10.67 8.53
CA LEU A 46 14.66 -10.71 7.78
C LEU A 46 14.45 -12.11 7.19
N PRO A 47 13.20 -12.56 7.02
CA PRO A 47 12.95 -13.88 6.44
C PRO A 47 13.31 -13.97 4.97
N ASN A 48 13.27 -12.84 4.25
CA ASN A 48 13.60 -12.74 2.83
C ASN A 48 13.68 -11.26 2.46
N VAL A 49 13.78 -10.95 1.16
CA VAL A 49 13.64 -9.58 0.66
C VAL A 49 12.26 -9.04 1.03
N ILE A 50 12.21 -7.79 1.42
CA ILE A 50 10.96 -7.11 1.77
C ILE A 50 10.70 -5.94 0.82
N ALA A 51 9.43 -5.63 0.59
CA ALA A 51 9.04 -4.48 -0.22
C ALA A 51 9.38 -3.18 0.52
N HIS A 52 9.69 -2.14 -0.25
CA HIS A 52 9.83 -0.79 0.31
C HIS A 52 8.50 -0.38 0.95
N GLY A 53 8.55 0.15 2.17
CA GLY A 53 7.34 0.64 2.83
C GLY A 53 6.61 1.69 2.01
N MET A 54 7.36 2.64 1.45
CA MET A 54 6.77 3.69 0.62
C MET A 54 6.15 3.14 -0.66
N PHE A 55 6.64 2.02 -1.19
CA PHE A 55 6.01 1.36 -2.34
C PHE A 55 4.65 0.78 -1.93
N THR A 56 4.58 0.12 -0.78
CA THR A 56 3.31 -0.39 -0.25
C THR A 56 2.31 0.75 -0.04
N MET A 57 2.77 1.88 0.49
CA MET A 57 1.93 3.07 0.67
C MET A 57 1.44 3.63 -0.66
N ALA A 58 2.30 3.65 -1.69
CA ALA A 58 1.91 4.07 -3.03
C ALA A 58 0.83 3.15 -3.63
N LEU A 59 0.93 1.86 -3.38
CA LEU A 59 -0.09 0.91 -3.83
C LEU A 59 -1.43 1.13 -3.11
N ALA A 60 -1.39 1.53 -1.84
CA ALA A 60 -2.60 1.93 -1.14
C ALA A 60 -3.26 3.14 -1.81
N GLY A 61 -2.46 4.10 -2.29
CA GLY A 61 -2.95 5.22 -3.08
C GLY A 61 -3.60 4.78 -4.39
N GLU A 62 -3.05 3.79 -5.05
CA GLU A 62 -3.65 3.20 -6.25
C GLU A 62 -4.99 2.52 -5.95
N ALA A 63 -5.10 1.84 -4.82
CA ALA A 63 -6.37 1.25 -4.41
C ALA A 63 -7.43 2.32 -4.19
N ILE A 64 -7.07 3.43 -3.53
CA ILE A 64 -7.98 4.56 -3.34
C ILE A 64 -8.46 5.09 -4.68
N ARG A 65 -7.53 5.30 -5.60
CA ARG A 65 -7.86 5.81 -6.93
C ARG A 65 -8.80 4.86 -7.70
N PHE A 66 -8.58 3.56 -7.55
CA PHE A 66 -9.48 2.56 -8.13
C PHE A 66 -10.89 2.70 -7.57
N TRP A 67 -11.03 2.97 -6.26
CA TRP A 67 -12.35 3.07 -5.62
C TRP A 67 -13.09 4.36 -5.96
N VAL A 68 -12.39 5.49 -5.99
CA VAL A 68 -13.05 6.80 -6.11
C VAL A 68 -12.90 7.44 -7.49
N GLY A 69 -12.01 6.93 -8.34
CA GLY A 69 -11.76 7.50 -9.66
C GLY A 69 -10.71 8.61 -9.65
N ASP A 70 -10.46 9.16 -10.85
CA ASP A 70 -9.35 10.08 -11.07
C ASP A 70 -9.64 11.54 -10.71
N GLU A 71 -10.91 11.87 -10.44
CA GLU A 71 -11.31 13.25 -10.19
C GLU A 71 -10.95 13.73 -8.79
N TRP A 72 -10.68 12.82 -7.86
CA TRP A 72 -10.31 13.13 -6.49
C TRP A 72 -8.80 13.14 -6.33
N GLN A 73 -8.28 14.13 -5.60
CA GLN A 73 -6.86 14.24 -5.31
C GLN A 73 -6.60 13.93 -3.85
N ILE A 74 -5.64 13.06 -3.58
CA ILE A 74 -5.17 12.79 -2.23
C ILE A 74 -4.31 13.97 -1.79
N VAL A 75 -4.73 14.65 -0.72
CA VAL A 75 -4.00 15.81 -0.19
C VAL A 75 -3.37 15.56 1.17
N ASP A 76 -3.87 14.59 1.91
CA ASP A 76 -3.24 14.10 3.14
C ASP A 76 -3.27 12.58 3.13
N PHE A 77 -2.15 11.98 3.50
CA PHE A 77 -2.05 10.53 3.51
C PHE A 77 -1.06 10.14 4.61
N SER A 78 -1.52 9.31 5.54
CA SER A 78 -0.69 8.85 6.65
C SER A 78 -0.90 7.37 6.90
N THR A 79 0.15 6.70 7.33
CA THR A 79 0.12 5.28 7.64
C THR A 79 1.20 4.92 8.65
N ARG A 80 1.07 3.73 9.22
CA ARG A 80 2.14 3.08 9.98
C ARG A 80 2.51 1.79 9.29
N PHE A 81 3.79 1.56 9.13
CA PHE A 81 4.31 0.28 8.63
C PHE A 81 4.36 -0.70 9.80
N THR A 82 3.53 -1.74 9.76
CA THR A 82 3.40 -2.66 10.89
C THR A 82 4.24 -3.91 10.72
N LYS A 83 4.08 -4.61 9.60
CA LYS A 83 4.87 -5.81 9.29
C LYS A 83 5.39 -5.68 7.86
N PRO A 84 6.57 -6.21 7.57
CA PRO A 84 7.10 -6.17 6.21
C PRO A 84 6.28 -7.03 5.26
N VAL A 85 6.25 -6.62 4.00
CA VAL A 85 5.74 -7.45 2.91
C VAL A 85 6.91 -8.26 2.40
N VAL A 86 6.90 -9.56 2.64
CA VAL A 86 7.98 -10.45 2.24
C VAL A 86 7.79 -10.85 0.78
N VAL A 87 8.84 -10.72 -0.02
CA VAL A 87 8.79 -10.97 -1.47
C VAL A 87 9.86 -12.01 -1.85
N PRO A 88 9.52 -13.31 -1.78
CA PRO A 88 10.44 -14.35 -2.20
C PRO A 88 10.77 -14.28 -3.70
N ALA A 89 11.91 -14.85 -4.09
CA ALA A 89 12.29 -14.91 -5.50
C ALA A 89 11.26 -15.70 -6.30
N ASP A 90 11.03 -15.26 -7.54
CA ASP A 90 10.16 -15.95 -8.51
C ASP A 90 8.71 -16.12 -8.05
N GLU A 91 8.23 -15.29 -7.13
CA GLU A 91 6.85 -15.33 -6.66
C GLU A 91 6.15 -13.98 -6.84
N GLU A 92 4.86 -14.07 -7.17
CA GLU A 92 3.96 -12.93 -7.08
C GLU A 92 3.38 -12.87 -5.67
N VAL A 93 3.39 -11.71 -5.06
CA VAL A 93 2.88 -11.52 -3.70
C VAL A 93 1.73 -10.54 -3.74
N GLY A 94 0.58 -10.95 -3.22
CA GLY A 94 -0.60 -10.09 -3.16
C GLY A 94 -0.62 -9.22 -1.91
N ILE A 95 -1.00 -7.96 -2.09
CA ILE A 95 -1.34 -7.08 -0.99
C ILE A 95 -2.80 -6.72 -1.17
N THR A 96 -3.62 -7.06 -0.18
CA THR A 96 -5.06 -6.83 -0.23
C THR A 96 -5.43 -5.61 0.57
N PHE A 97 -6.06 -4.64 -0.09
CA PHE A 97 -6.49 -3.38 0.49
C PHE A 97 -7.98 -3.42 0.73
N SER A 98 -8.38 -3.01 1.93
CA SER A 98 -9.77 -2.83 2.34
C SER A 98 -9.94 -1.38 2.78
N GLY A 99 -11.05 -0.78 2.47
CA GLY A 99 -11.26 0.61 2.84
C GLY A 99 -12.71 0.97 3.06
N LYS A 100 -12.90 2.06 3.78
CA LYS A 100 -14.23 2.62 4.02
C LYS A 100 -14.16 4.14 4.00
N ILE A 101 -15.28 4.75 3.66
CA ILE A 101 -15.47 6.20 3.78
C ILE A 101 -15.79 6.48 5.24
N SER A 102 -14.95 7.27 5.93
CA SER A 102 -15.19 7.62 7.32
C SER A 102 -16.00 8.92 7.45
N GLU A 103 -15.81 9.85 6.51
CA GLU A 103 -16.49 11.14 6.56
C GLU A 103 -16.58 11.72 5.15
N VAL A 104 -17.66 12.44 4.86
CA VAL A 104 -17.88 13.14 3.59
C VAL A 104 -18.35 14.55 3.87
N SER A 105 -17.77 15.52 3.15
CA SER A 105 -18.27 16.90 3.08
C SER A 105 -18.39 17.29 1.61
N GLU A 106 -18.80 18.52 1.30
CA GLU A 106 -18.99 18.98 -0.07
C GLU A 106 -17.72 18.86 -0.91
N THR A 107 -16.55 19.12 -0.32
CA THR A 107 -15.28 19.18 -1.04
C THR A 107 -14.27 18.15 -0.57
N ASN A 108 -14.53 17.42 0.51
CA ASN A 108 -13.58 16.48 1.10
C ASN A 108 -14.22 15.14 1.33
N ILE A 109 -13.44 14.09 1.11
CA ILE A 109 -13.76 12.76 1.62
C ILE A 109 -12.58 12.24 2.44
N PHE A 110 -12.91 11.52 3.49
CA PHE A 110 -11.94 10.87 4.37
C PHE A 110 -12.10 9.38 4.25
N ILE A 111 -11.00 8.69 3.98
CA ILE A 111 -10.97 7.25 3.79
C ILE A 111 -10.04 6.65 4.83
N GLU A 112 -10.50 5.58 5.47
CA GLU A 112 -9.66 4.72 6.31
C GLU A 112 -9.47 3.42 5.57
N LEU A 113 -8.24 2.92 5.52
CA LEU A 113 -7.98 1.66 4.85
C LEU A 113 -7.00 0.81 5.65
N SER A 114 -6.99 -0.47 5.30
CA SER A 114 -6.05 -1.44 5.84
C SER A 114 -5.45 -2.24 4.69
N ALA A 115 -4.28 -2.82 4.94
CA ALA A 115 -3.60 -3.64 3.97
C ALA A 115 -3.06 -4.89 4.65
N THR A 116 -3.28 -6.04 4.01
CA THR A 116 -2.77 -7.33 4.48
C THR A 116 -2.00 -8.02 3.37
N SER A 117 -1.00 -8.79 3.75
CA SER A 117 -0.26 -9.66 2.84
C SER A 117 0.08 -10.94 3.59
N ALA A 118 -0.17 -12.09 2.95
CA ALA A 118 0.03 -13.40 3.57
C ALA A 118 -0.65 -13.51 4.95
N GLY A 119 -1.85 -12.94 5.08
CA GLY A 119 -2.64 -12.99 6.30
C GLY A 119 -2.20 -12.06 7.43
N VAL A 120 -1.19 -11.22 7.21
CA VAL A 120 -0.72 -10.28 8.23
C VAL A 120 -0.95 -8.84 7.80
N LYS A 121 -1.28 -7.99 8.77
CA LYS A 121 -1.47 -6.56 8.54
C LYS A 121 -0.10 -5.90 8.30
N VAL A 122 0.04 -5.25 7.15
CA VAL A 122 1.29 -4.59 6.74
C VAL A 122 1.23 -3.07 6.85
N LEU A 123 0.04 -2.49 6.83
CA LEU A 123 -0.19 -1.07 7.12
C LEU A 123 -1.21 -0.94 8.24
N GLY A 124 -0.98 -0.01 9.15
CA GLY A 124 -1.88 0.29 10.25
C GLY A 124 -2.23 1.77 10.31
N GLN A 125 -3.41 2.09 10.84
CA GLN A 125 -3.89 3.46 11.00
C GLN A 125 -3.73 4.29 9.72
N THR A 126 -4.10 3.70 8.59
CA THR A 126 -3.93 4.31 7.28
C THR A 126 -5.15 5.18 6.98
N LYS A 127 -4.90 6.46 6.73
CA LYS A 127 -5.95 7.47 6.52
C LYS A 127 -5.57 8.35 5.35
N ALA A 128 -6.56 8.72 4.56
CA ALA A 128 -6.40 9.65 3.46
C ALA A 128 -7.51 10.68 3.46
N ARG A 129 -7.15 11.92 3.12
CA ARG A 129 -8.12 12.96 2.84
C ARG A 129 -7.97 13.34 1.37
N LEU A 130 -9.08 13.39 0.68
CA LEU A 130 -9.11 13.71 -0.73
C LEU A 130 -10.01 14.93 -0.96
N ILE A 131 -9.63 15.72 -1.95
CA ILE A 131 -10.45 16.85 -2.40
C ILE A 131 -10.85 16.64 -3.84
N PHE A 132 -11.98 17.21 -4.20
CA PHE A 132 -12.51 17.16 -5.56
C PHE A 132 -11.89 18.26 -6.43
#